data_da6d06410bd8ea4e5d624afde23ad5b9
#
_entry.id   da6d06410bd8ea4e5d624afde23ad5b9
#
_cell.length_a   1.000
_cell.length_b   1.000
_cell.length_c   1.000
_cell.angle_alpha   90.00
_cell.angle_beta   90.00
_cell.angle_gamma   90.00
#
_symmetry.space_group_name_H-M   'P 1'
#
loop_
_entity.id
_entity.type
_entity.pdbx_description
1 polymer ?
#
loop_
_entity_poly.entity_id
_entity_poly.type
_entity_poly.pdbx_seq_one_letter_code
_entity_poly.pdbx_strand_id
1 'polypeptide(L)'
;MRKMKKTCLTMMLLMVTMSLVAACANKPKTADAAQTTETTTTETTDDGLAPDFELPDLQGNPLKLSSLRGKYVVLDFWGSWCVWCIRGIPAMKEAYTKHKDKMEILGIDCRDTEKKWQAAVEKYELPWLHVRCSDDYLPTLGQLYQIEGFPTKVVIDPEGKIAKVVVGEDPEFYTYLDDLFK
;
A
#
# COMPACT_ATOMS: atom_id res chain seq x y z
N MET A 1 -43.24 -38.44 2.29
CA MET A 1 -44.69 -38.34 2.02
C MET A 1 -45.13 -36.89 2.09
N ARG A 2 -45.79 -36.44 1.00
CA ARG A 2 -46.72 -35.30 0.84
C ARG A 2 -46.17 -33.90 1.06
N LYS A 3 -46.47 -32.96 0.21
CA LYS A 3 -47.08 -32.73 -1.11
C LYS A 3 -46.92 -31.25 -1.42
N MET A 4 -46.45 -30.96 -2.59
CA MET A 4 -46.75 -29.88 -3.51
C MET A 4 -48.15 -29.26 -3.39
N LYS A 5 -48.23 -27.95 -3.62
CA LYS A 5 -49.29 -27.22 -4.37
C LYS A 5 -48.70 -25.82 -4.65
N LYS A 6 -48.32 -25.39 -5.83
CA LYS A 6 -48.98 -25.00 -7.09
C LYS A 6 -50.24 -24.17 -6.89
N THR A 7 -50.20 -23.06 -7.57
CA THR A 7 -51.24 -22.23 -8.19
C THR A 7 -51.14 -20.76 -7.76
N CYS A 8 -51.29 -19.72 -8.55
CA CYS A 8 -51.91 -19.53 -9.87
C CYS A 8 -51.53 -18.15 -10.38
N LEU A 9 -51.14 -18.11 -11.56
CA LEU A 9 -51.33 -17.24 -12.70
C LEU A 9 -52.61 -16.40 -12.64
N THR A 10 -52.48 -15.06 -12.74
CA THR A 10 -53.55 -14.27 -13.42
C THR A 10 -52.90 -13.06 -14.12
N MET A 11 -52.98 -13.12 -15.44
CA MET A 11 -52.91 -12.04 -16.42
C MET A 11 -53.94 -10.97 -16.09
N MET A 12 -53.61 -9.71 -16.27
CA MET A 12 -54.54 -8.79 -16.89
C MET A 12 -53.82 -7.66 -17.60
N LEU A 13 -54.03 -7.69 -18.89
CA LEU A 13 -53.70 -6.80 -19.98
C LEU A 13 -54.78 -5.70 -20.07
N LEU A 14 -54.40 -4.45 -20.27
CA LEU A 14 -55.20 -3.40 -20.96
C LEU A 14 -54.34 -2.13 -21.03
N MET A 15 -53.79 -1.81 -22.14
CA MET A 15 -54.24 -0.97 -23.27
C MET A 15 -54.31 0.53 -22.98
N VAL A 16 -53.36 1.24 -23.61
CA VAL A 16 -53.48 2.35 -24.57
C VAL A 16 -54.16 3.64 -24.11
N THR A 17 -53.41 4.73 -24.12
CA THR A 17 -53.73 5.87 -25.01
C THR A 17 -52.55 6.79 -25.23
N MET A 18 -52.34 7.05 -26.44
CA MET A 18 -51.42 7.97 -27.14
C MET A 18 -51.99 9.39 -27.03
N SER A 19 -51.16 10.37 -26.69
CA SER A 19 -51.40 11.76 -27.06
C SER A 19 -50.07 12.47 -27.29
N LEU A 20 -49.83 12.71 -28.57
CA LEU A 20 -48.87 13.71 -29.10
C LEU A 20 -49.38 15.11 -28.80
N VAL A 21 -48.52 15.96 -28.24
CA VAL A 21 -48.54 17.40 -28.51
C VAL A 21 -47.11 17.88 -28.65
N ALA A 22 -46.76 18.33 -29.83
CA ALA A 22 -45.57 19.09 -30.12
C ALA A 22 -45.78 20.56 -29.73
N ALA A 23 -44.75 21.24 -29.23
CA ALA A 23 -44.29 22.52 -29.76
C ALA A 23 -43.32 23.26 -28.83
N CYS A 24 -42.21 23.68 -29.45
CA CYS A 24 -41.47 24.94 -29.31
C CYS A 24 -40.65 25.25 -28.04
N ALA A 25 -39.35 25.16 -28.27
CA ALA A 25 -38.31 26.18 -28.07
C ALA A 25 -38.42 27.13 -26.87
N ASN A 26 -37.49 26.98 -25.94
CA ASN A 26 -36.62 28.09 -25.52
C ASN A 26 -35.43 27.58 -24.70
N LYS A 27 -34.21 27.96 -25.10
CA LYS A 27 -32.98 27.86 -24.33
C LYS A 27 -32.83 29.16 -23.56
N PRO A 28 -32.46 29.12 -22.28
CA PRO A 28 -31.15 29.63 -21.95
C PRO A 28 -30.38 28.79 -20.88
N LYS A 29 -29.19 28.47 -21.21
CA LYS A 29 -27.87 28.78 -20.60
C LYS A 29 -27.74 28.67 -19.07
N THR A 30 -26.72 27.85 -18.70
CA THR A 30 -25.86 27.88 -17.54
C THR A 30 -26.35 27.29 -16.22
N ALA A 31 -25.82 26.12 -15.89
CA ALA A 31 -25.05 25.91 -14.67
C ALA A 31 -24.22 24.65 -14.83
N ASP A 32 -22.95 24.87 -14.94
CA ASP A 32 -21.84 23.95 -14.87
C ASP A 32 -21.87 23.22 -13.51
N ALA A 33 -22.12 21.93 -13.48
CA ALA A 33 -21.74 21.08 -12.36
C ALA A 33 -20.55 20.27 -12.85
N ALA A 34 -19.36 20.85 -12.71
CA ALA A 34 -18.10 20.21 -12.91
C ALA A 34 -18.00 19.03 -11.96
N GLN A 35 -18.17 17.81 -12.47
CA GLN A 35 -17.59 16.63 -11.88
C GLN A 35 -16.08 16.76 -12.04
N THR A 36 -15.43 17.19 -10.98
CA THR A 36 -13.98 17.09 -10.82
C THR A 36 -13.64 15.61 -10.65
N THR A 37 -13.38 14.95 -11.76
CA THR A 37 -12.56 13.74 -11.75
C THR A 37 -11.17 14.19 -11.37
N GLU A 38 -10.81 14.03 -10.09
CA GLU A 38 -9.42 14.08 -9.66
C GLU A 38 -8.68 12.92 -10.33
N THR A 39 -8.14 13.23 -11.50
CA THR A 39 -7.07 12.43 -12.08
C THR A 39 -5.85 12.64 -11.18
N THR A 40 -5.62 11.73 -10.26
CA THR A 40 -4.35 11.66 -9.53
C THR A 40 -3.27 11.33 -10.56
N THR A 41 -2.74 12.36 -11.16
CA THR A 41 -1.50 12.30 -11.94
C THR A 41 -0.41 12.00 -10.94
N THR A 42 0.16 10.82 -11.01
CA THR A 42 1.37 10.43 -10.29
C THR A 42 2.52 11.25 -10.88
N GLU A 43 2.69 12.48 -10.38
CA GLU A 43 3.92 13.23 -10.62
C GLU A 43 5.03 12.55 -9.83
N THR A 44 5.88 11.82 -10.53
CA THR A 44 7.23 11.56 -10.04
C THR A 44 7.87 12.91 -9.83
N THR A 45 7.98 13.34 -8.58
CA THR A 45 8.68 14.56 -8.22
C THR A 45 10.14 14.38 -8.63
N ASP A 46 10.60 15.23 -9.55
CA ASP A 46 11.95 15.26 -10.12
C ASP A 46 13.02 15.68 -9.08
N ASP A 47 12.69 15.67 -7.80
CA ASP A 47 13.53 16.07 -6.67
C ASP A 47 14.20 14.90 -5.94
N GLY A 48 13.97 13.65 -6.38
CA GLY A 48 14.52 12.42 -5.79
C GLY A 48 13.89 12.01 -4.47
N LEU A 49 12.79 12.64 -4.06
CA LEU A 49 12.06 12.28 -2.87
C LEU A 49 11.39 10.91 -3.01
N ALA A 50 11.43 10.13 -1.94
CA ALA A 50 10.68 8.89 -1.86
C ALA A 50 9.17 9.17 -1.93
N PRO A 51 8.42 8.44 -2.77
CA PRO A 51 6.96 8.55 -2.81
C PRO A 51 6.35 8.35 -1.43
N ASP A 52 5.51 9.29 -1.00
CA ASP A 52 4.87 9.19 0.32
C ASP A 52 3.71 8.20 0.28
N PHE A 53 3.48 7.53 1.40
CA PHE A 53 2.34 6.63 1.59
C PHE A 53 1.92 6.63 3.06
N GLU A 54 0.71 6.14 3.31
CA GLU A 54 0.17 5.93 4.65
C GLU A 54 -0.43 4.53 4.72
N LEU A 55 0.02 3.74 5.70
CA LEU A 55 -0.41 2.36 5.90
C LEU A 55 -0.69 2.08 7.38
N PRO A 56 -1.61 1.13 7.70
CA PRO A 56 -1.91 0.79 9.08
C PRO A 56 -0.74 0.07 9.77
N ASP A 57 -0.44 0.49 11.00
CA ASP A 57 0.50 -0.19 11.90
C ASP A 57 -0.13 -1.43 12.58
N LEU A 58 0.61 -2.07 13.49
CA LEU A 58 0.16 -3.27 14.22
C LEU A 58 -1.08 -3.02 15.11
N GLN A 59 -1.39 -1.78 15.44
CA GLN A 59 -2.55 -1.36 16.21
C GLN A 59 -3.68 -0.83 15.32
N GLY A 60 -3.48 -0.79 14.00
CA GLY A 60 -4.43 -0.25 13.03
C GLY A 60 -4.38 1.28 12.90
N ASN A 61 -3.41 1.95 13.52
CA ASN A 61 -3.24 3.39 13.37
C ASN A 61 -2.55 3.71 12.04
N PRO A 62 -2.91 4.81 11.38
CA PRO A 62 -2.23 5.24 10.16
C PRO A 62 -0.80 5.70 10.48
N LEU A 63 0.20 5.10 9.83
CA LEU A 63 1.58 5.52 9.86
C LEU A 63 1.98 6.02 8.47
N LYS A 64 2.38 7.28 8.42
CA LYS A 64 2.78 7.96 7.20
C LYS A 64 4.29 7.97 7.07
N LEU A 65 4.84 7.61 5.90
CA LEU A 65 6.29 7.58 5.69
C LEU A 65 6.95 8.93 6.00
N SER A 66 6.36 10.03 5.53
CA SER A 66 6.91 11.38 5.77
C SER A 66 6.96 11.78 7.25
N SER A 67 6.25 11.09 8.15
CA SER A 67 6.36 11.32 9.59
C SER A 67 7.66 10.82 10.19
N LEU A 68 8.43 9.99 9.47
CA LEU A 68 9.71 9.43 9.90
C LEU A 68 10.92 10.26 9.42
N ARG A 69 10.71 11.40 8.75
CA ARG A 69 11.78 12.29 8.32
C ARG A 69 12.65 12.77 9.49
N GLY A 70 13.90 13.13 9.20
CA GLY A 70 14.88 13.55 10.20
C GLY A 70 15.81 12.42 10.69
N LYS A 71 15.53 11.17 10.28
CA LYS A 71 16.41 10.00 10.42
C LYS A 71 16.52 9.28 9.09
N TYR A 72 17.54 8.47 8.93
CA TYR A 72 17.53 7.48 7.87
C TYR A 72 16.40 6.47 8.10
N VAL A 73 15.70 6.09 7.04
CA VAL A 73 14.65 5.07 7.08
C VAL A 73 14.99 3.96 6.10
N VAL A 74 14.99 2.73 6.59
CA VAL A 74 15.09 1.54 5.75
C VAL A 74 13.69 0.97 5.57
N LEU A 75 13.11 1.12 4.39
CA LEU A 75 11.91 0.38 4.03
C LEU A 75 12.32 -1.06 3.73
N ASP A 76 11.71 -2.02 4.38
CA ASP A 76 11.91 -3.45 4.13
C ASP A 76 10.58 -4.06 3.66
N PHE A 77 10.47 -4.26 2.34
CA PHE A 77 9.32 -4.92 1.74
C PHE A 77 9.48 -6.43 1.87
N TRP A 78 8.63 -7.06 2.67
CA TRP A 78 8.74 -8.45 3.06
C TRP A 78 7.40 -9.16 3.20
N GLY A 79 7.40 -10.41 3.61
CA GLY A 79 6.23 -11.18 4.01
C GLY A 79 6.64 -12.47 4.72
N SER A 80 5.74 -13.04 5.53
CA SER A 80 6.01 -14.27 6.29
C SER A 80 6.23 -15.50 5.41
N TRP A 81 5.76 -15.45 4.18
CA TRP A 81 5.93 -16.46 3.14
C TRP A 81 7.29 -16.39 2.41
N CYS A 82 8.03 -15.28 2.57
CA CYS A 82 9.26 -15.00 1.85
C CYS A 82 10.47 -15.62 2.57
N VAL A 83 10.96 -16.74 2.05
CA VAL A 83 12.10 -17.49 2.65
C VAL A 83 13.36 -16.64 2.77
N TRP A 84 13.67 -15.83 1.74
CA TRP A 84 14.85 -14.97 1.76
C TRP A 84 14.71 -13.83 2.75
N CYS A 85 13.50 -13.26 2.90
CA CYS A 85 13.23 -12.25 3.91
C CYS A 85 13.50 -12.81 5.32
N ILE A 86 12.99 -14.02 5.60
CA ILE A 86 13.18 -14.68 6.91
C ILE A 86 14.66 -14.97 7.17
N ARG A 87 15.42 -15.37 6.16
CA ARG A 87 16.87 -15.63 6.30
C ARG A 87 17.66 -14.36 6.61
N GLY A 88 17.22 -13.20 6.12
CA GLY A 88 17.87 -11.90 6.38
C GLY A 88 17.59 -11.32 7.77
N ILE A 89 16.55 -11.79 8.48
CA ILE A 89 16.17 -11.23 9.79
C ILE A 89 17.32 -11.14 10.79
N PRO A 90 18.17 -12.16 10.99
CA PRO A 90 19.26 -12.05 11.96
C PRO A 90 20.22 -10.89 11.67
N ALA A 91 20.65 -10.75 10.41
CA ALA A 91 21.54 -9.67 9.98
C ALA A 91 20.85 -8.29 10.09
N MET A 92 19.55 -8.22 9.76
CA MET A 92 18.77 -6.98 9.91
C MET A 92 18.64 -6.57 11.39
N LYS A 93 18.41 -7.53 12.31
CA LYS A 93 18.38 -7.27 13.75
C LYS A 93 19.73 -6.76 14.29
N GLU A 94 20.82 -7.33 13.81
CA GLU A 94 22.16 -6.86 14.16
C GLU A 94 22.39 -5.43 13.70
N ALA A 95 22.10 -5.13 12.43
CA ALA A 95 22.22 -3.79 11.86
C ALA A 95 21.33 -2.78 12.61
N TYR A 96 20.08 -3.16 12.91
CA TYR A 96 19.18 -2.29 13.67
C TYR A 96 19.70 -2.02 15.08
N THR A 97 20.14 -3.04 15.79
CA THR A 97 20.72 -2.89 17.16
C THR A 97 21.91 -1.95 17.16
N LYS A 98 22.75 -2.03 16.11
CA LYS A 98 23.95 -1.22 15.97
C LYS A 98 23.68 0.24 15.61
N HIS A 99 22.63 0.50 14.82
CA HIS A 99 22.41 1.81 14.19
C HIS A 99 21.06 2.48 14.50
N LYS A 100 20.23 1.92 15.39
CA LYS A 100 18.88 2.44 15.72
C LYS A 100 18.83 3.90 16.18
N ASP A 101 19.92 4.44 16.65
CA ASP A 101 20.01 5.85 17.06
C ASP A 101 20.07 6.78 15.82
N LYS A 102 20.55 6.27 14.67
CA LYS A 102 20.75 7.00 13.42
C LYS A 102 19.71 6.63 12.35
N MET A 103 19.12 5.44 12.44
CA MET A 103 18.14 4.96 11.48
C MET A 103 16.92 4.32 12.14
N GLU A 104 15.82 4.28 11.39
CA GLU A 104 14.65 3.46 11.69
C GLU A 104 14.44 2.43 10.58
N ILE A 105 13.87 1.28 10.91
CA ILE A 105 13.39 0.32 9.91
C ILE A 105 11.86 0.35 9.90
N LEU A 106 11.27 0.44 8.72
CA LEU A 106 9.85 0.28 8.49
C LEU A 106 9.62 -1.00 7.69
N GLY A 107 9.26 -2.08 8.37
CA GLY A 107 8.87 -3.34 7.75
C GLY A 107 7.48 -3.21 7.13
N ILE A 108 7.41 -3.35 5.81
CA ILE A 108 6.16 -3.27 5.04
C ILE A 108 5.77 -4.68 4.65
N ASP A 109 4.82 -5.24 5.38
CA ASP A 109 4.29 -6.56 5.06
C ASP A 109 3.47 -6.53 3.78
N CYS A 110 3.73 -7.49 2.90
CA CYS A 110 3.07 -7.66 1.62
C CYS A 110 2.50 -9.07 1.48
N ARG A 111 1.25 -9.20 1.05
CA ARG A 111 0.57 -10.46 0.73
C ARG A 111 0.29 -11.39 1.91
N ASP A 112 0.45 -10.95 3.15
CA ASP A 112 -0.03 -11.68 4.31
C ASP A 112 -1.43 -11.21 4.72
N THR A 113 -2.17 -12.11 5.35
CA THR A 113 -3.31 -11.67 6.15
C THR A 113 -2.81 -10.98 7.42
N GLU A 114 -3.58 -10.07 7.97
CA GLU A 114 -3.24 -9.38 9.23
C GLU A 114 -2.78 -10.34 10.33
N LYS A 115 -3.51 -11.44 10.52
CA LYS A 115 -3.17 -12.46 11.51
C LYS A 115 -1.81 -13.13 11.26
N LYS A 116 -1.47 -13.42 9.99
CA LYS A 116 -0.17 -14.03 9.64
C LYS A 116 0.97 -13.05 9.85
N TRP A 117 0.77 -11.80 9.43
CA TRP A 117 1.73 -10.72 9.64
C TRP A 117 2.03 -10.51 11.12
N GLN A 118 1.00 -10.29 11.96
CA GLN A 118 1.16 -10.12 13.41
C GLN A 118 1.88 -11.31 14.05
N ALA A 119 1.47 -12.54 13.71
CA ALA A 119 2.13 -13.74 14.21
C ALA A 119 3.59 -13.86 13.77
N ALA A 120 3.95 -13.39 12.57
CA ALA A 120 5.34 -13.40 12.11
C ALA A 120 6.18 -12.34 12.84
N VAL A 121 5.66 -11.13 13.03
CA VAL A 121 6.35 -10.08 13.81
C VAL A 121 6.64 -10.57 15.23
N GLU A 122 5.66 -11.19 15.89
CA GLU A 122 5.83 -11.76 17.23
C GLU A 122 6.83 -12.93 17.21
N LYS A 123 6.63 -13.90 16.31
CA LYS A 123 7.47 -15.11 16.22
C LYS A 123 8.95 -14.80 16.02
N TYR A 124 9.23 -13.82 15.17
CA TYR A 124 10.61 -13.41 14.86
C TYR A 124 11.11 -12.27 15.75
N GLU A 125 10.27 -11.80 16.69
CA GLU A 125 10.61 -10.72 17.63
C GLU A 125 11.24 -9.52 16.92
N LEU A 126 10.53 -9.00 15.90
CA LEU A 126 11.03 -7.90 15.07
C LEU A 126 10.89 -6.56 15.81
N PRO A 127 12.00 -5.87 16.16
CA PRO A 127 11.98 -4.76 17.14
C PRO A 127 11.72 -3.38 16.52
N TRP A 128 11.46 -3.29 15.23
CA TRP A 128 11.27 -2.03 14.49
C TRP A 128 9.81 -1.74 14.18
N LEU A 129 9.54 -0.66 13.43
CA LEU A 129 8.20 -0.27 13.03
C LEU A 129 7.65 -1.21 11.93
N HIS A 130 6.35 -1.45 11.99
CA HIS A 130 5.68 -2.35 11.05
C HIS A 130 4.39 -1.74 10.54
N VAL A 131 4.18 -1.87 9.23
CA VAL A 131 2.92 -1.56 8.55
C VAL A 131 2.54 -2.69 7.60
N ARG A 132 1.26 -2.77 7.26
CA ARG A 132 0.76 -3.77 6.32
C ARG A 132 0.21 -3.12 5.06
N CYS A 133 0.73 -3.55 3.91
CA CYS A 133 0.19 -3.20 2.60
C CYS A 133 -0.95 -4.17 2.24
N SER A 134 -2.14 -3.64 1.94
CA SER A 134 -3.25 -4.46 1.43
C SER A 134 -2.96 -4.95 0.01
N ASP A 135 -3.58 -6.07 -0.38
CA ASP A 135 -3.41 -6.63 -1.73
C ASP A 135 -3.88 -5.66 -2.82
N ASP A 136 -4.90 -4.84 -2.53
CA ASP A 136 -5.42 -3.83 -3.46
C ASP A 136 -4.45 -2.65 -3.65
N TYR A 137 -3.68 -2.29 -2.64
CA TYR A 137 -2.74 -1.17 -2.70
C TYR A 137 -1.33 -1.60 -3.15
N LEU A 138 -1.00 -2.89 -3.02
CA LEU A 138 0.32 -3.42 -3.38
C LEU A 138 0.76 -3.13 -4.83
N PRO A 139 -0.12 -3.20 -5.86
CA PRO A 139 0.27 -2.82 -7.22
C PRO A 139 0.72 -1.36 -7.33
N THR A 140 0.03 -0.44 -6.65
CA THR A 140 0.39 0.99 -6.63
C THR A 140 1.74 1.19 -5.93
N LEU A 141 1.92 0.61 -4.75
CA LEU A 141 3.16 0.72 -4.00
C LEU A 141 4.33 0.06 -4.74
N GLY A 142 4.06 -1.07 -5.41
CA GLY A 142 5.02 -1.77 -6.26
C GLY A 142 5.53 -0.94 -7.43
N GLN A 143 4.65 -0.17 -8.07
CA GLN A 143 5.05 0.77 -9.13
C GLN A 143 5.85 1.95 -8.58
N LEU A 144 5.41 2.54 -7.47
CA LEU A 144 6.07 3.69 -6.85
C LEU A 144 7.53 3.38 -6.45
N TYR A 145 7.77 2.19 -5.91
CA TYR A 145 9.08 1.78 -5.43
C TYR A 145 9.79 0.77 -6.33
N GLN A 146 9.23 0.49 -7.50
CA GLN A 146 9.77 -0.47 -8.49
C GLN A 146 10.10 -1.83 -7.88
N ILE A 147 9.14 -2.39 -7.10
CA ILE A 147 9.33 -3.65 -6.39
C ILE A 147 9.26 -4.82 -7.37
N GLU A 148 10.40 -5.36 -7.75
CA GLU A 148 10.53 -6.50 -8.67
C GLU A 148 10.58 -7.85 -7.96
N GLY A 149 10.88 -7.86 -6.66
CA GLY A 149 11.02 -9.07 -5.87
C GLY A 149 11.06 -8.81 -4.36
N PHE A 150 11.18 -9.89 -3.58
CA PHE A 150 11.25 -9.83 -2.11
C PHE A 150 12.45 -10.60 -1.57
N PRO A 151 13.13 -10.05 -0.53
CA PRO A 151 12.94 -8.73 0.02
C PRO A 151 13.36 -7.63 -0.97
N THR A 152 12.76 -6.44 -0.86
CA THR A 152 13.31 -5.22 -1.44
C THR A 152 13.56 -4.24 -0.30
N LYS A 153 14.75 -3.69 -0.23
CA LYS A 153 15.16 -2.71 0.79
C LYS A 153 15.43 -1.38 0.14
N VAL A 154 14.83 -0.30 0.67
CA VAL A 154 15.03 1.06 0.19
C VAL A 154 15.53 1.92 1.35
N VAL A 155 16.72 2.48 1.20
CA VAL A 155 17.28 3.42 2.17
C VAL A 155 16.88 4.84 1.78
N ILE A 156 16.26 5.54 2.71
CA ILE A 156 15.83 6.92 2.57
C ILE A 156 16.64 7.76 3.55
N ASP A 157 17.17 8.89 3.07
CA ASP A 157 17.92 9.82 3.90
C ASP A 157 17.00 10.68 4.80
N PRO A 158 17.55 11.46 5.75
CA PRO A 158 16.76 12.30 6.65
C PRO A 158 15.92 13.37 5.94
N GLU A 159 16.31 13.77 4.73
CA GLU A 159 15.60 14.73 3.88
C GLU A 159 14.44 14.07 3.13
N GLY A 160 14.36 12.74 3.13
CA GLY A 160 13.32 11.96 2.48
C GLY A 160 13.68 11.50 1.07
N LYS A 161 14.95 11.57 0.67
CA LYS A 161 15.41 11.12 -0.65
C LYS A 161 15.85 9.67 -0.64
N ILE A 162 15.63 8.98 -1.74
CA ILE A 162 16.09 7.60 -1.91
C ILE A 162 17.62 7.61 -2.10
N ALA A 163 18.33 7.01 -1.13
CA ALA A 163 19.78 6.88 -1.15
C ALA A 163 20.25 5.56 -1.78
N LYS A 164 19.50 4.47 -1.58
CA LYS A 164 19.87 3.14 -2.11
C LYS A 164 18.64 2.24 -2.23
N VAL A 165 18.64 1.40 -3.24
CA VAL A 165 17.66 0.31 -3.41
C VAL A 165 18.42 -0.99 -3.59
N VAL A 166 17.98 -2.06 -2.91
CA VAL A 166 18.54 -3.40 -3.00
C VAL A 166 17.40 -4.41 -3.14
N VAL A 167 17.45 -5.27 -4.14
CA VAL A 167 16.49 -6.35 -4.36
C VAL A 167 17.16 -7.67 -4.00
N GLY A 168 16.47 -8.46 -3.18
CA GLY A 168 17.00 -9.71 -2.63
C GLY A 168 17.75 -9.52 -1.32
N GLU A 169 18.20 -10.64 -0.75
CA GLU A 169 19.03 -10.65 0.46
C GLU A 169 20.50 -10.58 0.03
N ASP A 170 21.13 -9.47 0.34
CA ASP A 170 22.51 -9.14 -0.06
C ASP A 170 23.33 -8.74 1.16
N PRO A 171 24.40 -9.47 1.52
CA PRO A 171 25.29 -9.10 2.62
C PRO A 171 25.97 -7.73 2.46
N GLU A 172 26.18 -7.25 1.22
CA GLU A 172 26.78 -5.95 0.96
C GLU A 172 25.86 -4.80 1.43
N PHE A 173 24.56 -5.05 1.55
CA PHE A 173 23.62 -4.09 2.12
C PHE A 173 24.00 -3.70 3.55
N TYR A 174 24.38 -4.66 4.38
CA TYR A 174 24.75 -4.40 5.77
C TYR A 174 26.11 -3.71 5.88
N THR A 175 27.05 -4.05 5.01
CA THR A 175 28.32 -3.33 4.87
C THR A 175 28.08 -1.87 4.48
N TYR A 176 27.16 -1.62 3.56
CA TYR A 176 26.76 -0.26 3.17
C TYR A 176 26.20 0.53 4.36
N LEU A 177 25.31 -0.07 5.17
CA LEU A 177 24.80 0.58 6.38
C LEU A 177 25.93 0.90 7.38
N ASP A 178 26.86 -0.03 7.57
CA ASP A 178 28.01 0.19 8.44
C ASP A 178 28.91 1.34 7.97
N ASP A 179 29.09 1.47 6.66
CA ASP A 179 29.86 2.57 6.08
C ASP A 179 29.11 3.91 6.15
N LEU A 180 27.80 3.89 5.96
CA LEU A 180 26.94 5.08 6.02
C LEU A 180 26.92 5.70 7.42
N PHE A 181 27.02 4.86 8.47
CA PHE A 181 26.85 5.28 9.85
C PHE A 181 28.15 5.30 10.69
N LYS A 182 29.32 5.25 10.03
CA LYS A 182 30.65 5.41 10.67
C LYS A 182 30.90 6.76 11.37
#